data_cb84fb63c500091d63e1342dc279b8e6
#
_entry.id   cb84fb63c500091d63e1342dc279b8e6
#
_cell.length_a   1.000
_cell.length_b   1.000
_cell.length_c   1.000
_cell.angle_alpha   90.00
_cell.angle_beta   90.00
_cell.angle_gamma   90.00
#
_symmetry.space_group_name_H-M   'P 1'
#
loop_
_entity.id
_entity.type
_entity.pdbx_description
1 polymer ?
#
loop_
_entity_poly.entity_id
_entity_poly.type
_entity_poly.pdbx_seq_one_letter_code
_entity_poly.pdbx_strand_id
1 'polypeptide(L)'
;MAQNVLLTGGTGFVGKYLTDVLIEAGYSVSILSRSNRENTARVTYYKWDIKKNYIDKNAILNADYIIHLAGEGIVEKRWTKRRKKAIIESRVRPVEMIYSVLEMNNKKLETFVSASGIGIYGAITSHKICTENTPPADDFLGITCQKWESAADKIGSLDIRTVKIRTGIVLGKNEGFLKKMIPTFKSGFGAVLGSGKQYLPWIHIEDLCQIYLKSIEDTKLEGVYNACITDNTTNARFSKTLAKLYDYSIWLPKVPPFVLKILLGQMSIAVLTGQRVSSEKIQKTGFEFQFTDLEKTLINCIK
;
A
#
# COMPACT_ATOMS: atom_id res chain seq x y z
N MET A 1 -18.46 -18.46 16.58
CA MET A 1 -17.25 -18.78 15.79
C MET A 1 -16.50 -17.48 15.55
N ALA A 2 -15.18 -17.50 15.45
CA ALA A 2 -14.41 -16.31 15.11
C ALA A 2 -14.77 -15.86 13.69
N GLN A 3 -14.94 -14.55 13.48
CA GLN A 3 -15.19 -13.99 12.15
C GLN A 3 -13.97 -14.19 11.23
N ASN A 4 -14.20 -14.46 9.95
CA ASN A 4 -13.15 -14.79 8.98
C ASN A 4 -12.80 -13.62 8.08
N VAL A 5 -11.54 -13.22 8.08
CA VAL A 5 -10.99 -12.19 7.19
C VAL A 5 -10.25 -12.84 6.03
N LEU A 6 -10.74 -12.65 4.82
CA LEU A 6 -10.06 -13.11 3.61
C LEU A 6 -9.09 -12.03 3.11
N LEU A 7 -7.82 -12.39 3.00
CA LEU A 7 -6.78 -11.52 2.43
C LEU A 7 -6.45 -11.91 0.99
N THR A 8 -6.42 -10.94 0.10
CA THR A 8 -5.66 -11.07 -1.14
C THR A 8 -4.31 -10.38 -0.96
N GLY A 9 -3.25 -10.97 -1.49
CA GLY A 9 -1.90 -10.44 -1.25
C GLY A 9 -1.36 -10.69 0.17
N GLY A 10 -2.00 -11.56 0.96
CA GLY A 10 -1.60 -11.92 2.32
C GLY A 10 -0.18 -12.49 2.45
N THR A 11 0.42 -12.97 1.36
CA THR A 11 1.81 -13.46 1.34
C THR A 11 2.84 -12.35 1.05
N GLY A 12 2.40 -11.13 0.79
CA GLY A 12 3.25 -9.96 0.54
C GLY A 12 3.71 -9.28 1.82
N PHE A 13 4.47 -8.19 1.68
CA PHE A 13 5.02 -7.43 2.80
C PHE A 13 3.93 -6.99 3.80
N VAL A 14 2.98 -6.17 3.37
CA VAL A 14 1.89 -5.72 4.26
C VAL A 14 1.01 -6.90 4.73
N GLY A 15 0.72 -7.84 3.82
CA GLY A 15 -0.17 -8.95 4.11
C GLY A 15 0.32 -9.88 5.22
N LYS A 16 1.62 -10.10 5.35
CA LYS A 16 2.21 -10.91 6.43
C LYS A 16 1.98 -10.25 7.79
N TYR A 17 2.36 -8.97 7.94
CA TYR A 17 2.15 -8.22 9.18
C TYR A 17 0.67 -8.13 9.54
N LEU A 18 -0.19 -7.85 8.54
CA LEU A 18 -1.62 -7.77 8.77
C LEU A 18 -2.22 -9.12 9.19
N THR A 19 -1.71 -10.23 8.67
CA THR A 19 -2.12 -11.57 9.09
C THR A 19 -1.90 -11.77 10.59
N ASP A 20 -0.72 -11.40 11.11
CA ASP A 20 -0.41 -11.52 12.53
C ASP A 20 -1.31 -10.61 13.37
N VAL A 21 -1.48 -9.35 12.98
CA VAL A 21 -2.37 -8.38 13.66
C VAL A 21 -3.81 -8.90 13.74
N LEU A 22 -4.35 -9.43 12.64
CA LEU A 22 -5.72 -9.97 12.62
C LEU A 22 -5.88 -11.19 13.52
N ILE A 23 -4.90 -12.08 13.54
CA ILE A 23 -4.92 -13.26 14.39
C ILE A 23 -4.83 -12.86 15.88
N GLU A 24 -3.99 -11.88 16.21
CA GLU A 24 -3.88 -11.33 17.57
C GLU A 24 -5.17 -10.64 18.03
N ALA A 25 -5.90 -10.02 17.09
CA ALA A 25 -7.23 -9.45 17.34
C ALA A 25 -8.35 -10.50 17.40
N GLY A 26 -8.06 -11.80 17.26
CA GLY A 26 -9.01 -12.90 17.42
C GLY A 26 -9.77 -13.32 16.15
N TYR A 27 -9.37 -12.82 14.98
CA TYR A 27 -9.96 -13.22 13.69
C TYR A 27 -9.37 -14.55 13.18
N SER A 28 -10.21 -15.32 12.47
CA SER A 28 -9.72 -16.36 11.57
C SER A 28 -9.23 -15.71 10.27
N VAL A 29 -8.10 -16.17 9.75
CA VAL A 29 -7.53 -15.58 8.54
C VAL A 29 -7.49 -16.59 7.41
N SER A 30 -7.98 -16.17 6.24
CA SER A 30 -7.89 -16.91 4.99
C SER A 30 -7.10 -16.10 3.96
N ILE A 31 -6.32 -16.77 3.11
CA ILE A 31 -5.49 -16.10 2.10
C ILE A 31 -5.70 -16.71 0.72
N LEU A 32 -6.04 -15.85 -0.27
CA LEU A 32 -5.98 -16.22 -1.68
C LEU A 32 -4.54 -16.19 -2.18
N SER A 33 -4.03 -17.37 -2.58
CA SER A 33 -2.65 -17.56 -3.05
C SER A 33 -2.59 -18.09 -4.49
N ARG A 34 -1.61 -17.58 -5.26
CA ARG A 34 -1.31 -18.09 -6.62
C ARG A 34 -0.56 -19.41 -6.61
N SER A 35 0.22 -19.66 -5.58
CA SER A 35 0.91 -20.94 -5.36
C SER A 35 0.09 -21.83 -4.41
N ASN A 36 0.21 -23.13 -4.58
CA ASN A 36 -0.34 -24.06 -3.60
C ASN A 36 0.42 -23.89 -2.27
N ARG A 37 -0.33 -23.81 -1.19
CA ARG A 37 0.18 -23.68 0.17
C ARG A 37 -0.62 -24.60 1.08
N GLU A 38 0.04 -25.21 2.03
CA GLU A 38 -0.61 -26.00 3.06
C GLU A 38 -1.23 -25.07 4.10
N ASN A 39 -2.40 -25.46 4.59
CA ASN A 39 -3.05 -24.77 5.69
C ASN A 39 -2.20 -24.94 6.96
N THR A 40 -2.22 -23.89 7.77
CA THR A 40 -1.62 -23.93 9.11
C THR A 40 -2.72 -23.89 10.18
N ALA A 41 -2.37 -24.06 11.44
CA ALA A 41 -3.32 -23.89 12.53
C ALA A 41 -3.93 -22.48 12.60
N ARG A 42 -3.28 -21.50 11.99
CA ARG A 42 -3.66 -20.06 12.07
C ARG A 42 -4.20 -19.49 10.77
N VAL A 43 -3.92 -20.10 9.60
CA VAL A 43 -4.24 -19.54 8.28
C VAL A 43 -4.72 -20.62 7.34
N THR A 44 -5.85 -20.38 6.69
CA THR A 44 -6.39 -21.22 5.60
C THR A 44 -6.02 -20.63 4.25
N TYR A 45 -5.43 -21.45 3.36
CA TYR A 45 -5.06 -21.00 2.02
C TYR A 45 -6.04 -21.52 0.98
N TYR A 46 -6.47 -20.63 0.09
CA TYR A 46 -7.30 -20.94 -1.06
C TYR A 46 -6.56 -20.58 -2.35
N LYS A 47 -6.80 -21.37 -3.39
CA LYS A 47 -6.18 -21.17 -4.70
C LYS A 47 -6.91 -20.15 -5.54
N TRP A 48 -6.15 -19.28 -6.20
CA TRP A 48 -6.64 -18.49 -7.34
C TRP A 48 -5.58 -18.39 -8.44
N ASP A 49 -6.05 -18.10 -9.67
CA ASP A 49 -5.20 -17.78 -10.82
C ASP A 49 -5.86 -16.69 -11.67
N ILE A 50 -5.36 -15.45 -11.53
CA ILE A 50 -5.92 -14.28 -12.20
C ILE A 50 -5.83 -14.41 -13.73
N LYS A 51 -4.78 -15.09 -14.26
CA LYS A 51 -4.60 -15.28 -15.70
C LYS A 51 -5.64 -16.24 -16.28
N LYS A 52 -5.97 -17.28 -15.53
CA LYS A 52 -6.97 -18.29 -15.91
C LYS A 52 -8.40 -17.92 -15.48
N ASN A 53 -8.58 -16.75 -14.87
CA ASN A 53 -9.85 -16.31 -14.29
C ASN A 53 -10.44 -17.34 -13.31
N TYR A 54 -9.57 -17.98 -12.53
CA TYR A 54 -9.93 -18.98 -11.54
C TYR A 54 -9.81 -18.44 -10.12
N ILE A 55 -10.86 -18.62 -9.32
CA ILE A 55 -10.89 -18.31 -7.89
C ILE A 55 -11.66 -19.41 -7.16
N ASP A 56 -11.11 -19.93 -6.07
CA ASP A 56 -11.85 -20.84 -5.19
C ASP A 56 -12.97 -20.04 -4.51
N LYS A 57 -14.22 -20.36 -4.90
CA LYS A 57 -15.42 -19.67 -4.38
C LYS A 57 -15.56 -19.78 -2.87
N ASN A 58 -15.13 -20.91 -2.29
CA ASN A 58 -15.26 -21.13 -0.85
C ASN A 58 -14.48 -20.08 -0.04
N ALA A 59 -13.39 -19.55 -0.59
CA ALA A 59 -12.67 -18.45 0.03
C ALA A 59 -13.58 -17.24 0.31
N ILE A 60 -14.42 -16.91 -0.66
CA ILE A 60 -15.31 -15.74 -0.59
C ILE A 60 -16.57 -16.06 0.19
N LEU A 61 -17.16 -17.26 -0.03
CA LEU A 61 -18.38 -17.65 0.63
C LEU A 61 -18.22 -17.80 2.15
N ASN A 62 -17.05 -18.19 2.61
CA ASN A 62 -16.71 -18.34 4.02
C ASN A 62 -16.17 -17.04 4.65
N ALA A 63 -16.01 -15.96 3.91
CA ALA A 63 -15.50 -14.70 4.43
C ALA A 63 -16.61 -13.84 5.04
N ASP A 64 -16.33 -13.21 6.17
CA ASP A 64 -17.13 -12.11 6.74
C ASP A 64 -16.57 -10.77 6.26
N TYR A 65 -15.25 -10.66 6.15
CA TYR A 65 -14.53 -9.49 5.65
C TYR A 65 -13.58 -9.87 4.52
N ILE A 66 -13.35 -8.96 3.60
CA ILE A 66 -12.29 -9.11 2.60
C ILE A 66 -11.38 -7.88 2.64
N ILE A 67 -10.06 -8.11 2.76
CA ILE A 67 -9.06 -7.04 2.62
C ILE A 67 -8.22 -7.33 1.37
N HIS A 68 -8.34 -6.44 0.38
CA HIS A 68 -7.69 -6.57 -0.91
C HIS A 68 -6.38 -5.79 -0.95
N LEU A 69 -5.24 -6.52 -0.82
CA LEU A 69 -3.88 -5.98 -0.90
C LEU A 69 -3.13 -6.41 -2.17
N ALA A 70 -3.74 -7.26 -3.00
CA ALA A 70 -3.05 -7.82 -4.15
C ALA A 70 -2.73 -6.75 -5.20
N GLY A 71 -1.49 -6.73 -5.64
CA GLY A 71 -1.01 -5.84 -6.69
C GLY A 71 0.46 -6.09 -6.97
N GLU A 72 0.88 -5.96 -8.24
CA GLU A 72 2.29 -6.00 -8.59
C GLU A 72 3.02 -4.75 -8.13
N GLY A 73 4.25 -4.89 -7.66
CA GLY A 73 5.07 -3.76 -7.19
C GLY A 73 5.29 -2.72 -8.31
N ILE A 74 5.02 -1.46 -8.00
CA ILE A 74 5.08 -0.35 -8.97
C ILE A 74 6.52 -0.05 -9.39
N VAL A 75 7.46 -0.10 -8.44
CA VAL A 75 8.88 0.29 -8.62
C VAL A 75 9.84 -0.89 -8.74
N GLU A 76 9.37 -2.07 -9.12
CA GLU A 76 10.21 -3.26 -9.28
C GLU A 76 10.90 -3.36 -10.64
N LYS A 77 10.22 -2.93 -11.71
CA LYS A 77 10.69 -3.01 -13.09
C LYS A 77 10.32 -1.74 -13.85
N ARG A 78 11.12 -1.38 -14.86
CA ARG A 78 10.84 -0.23 -15.73
C ARG A 78 9.43 -0.27 -16.32
N TRP A 79 8.79 0.88 -16.46
CA TRP A 79 7.44 1.02 -16.98
C TRP A 79 7.40 0.96 -18.50
N THR A 80 7.36 -0.24 -19.05
CA THR A 80 6.96 -0.48 -20.44
C THR A 80 5.43 -0.49 -20.56
N LYS A 81 4.89 -0.40 -21.77
CA LYS A 81 3.44 -0.54 -22.04
C LYS A 81 2.87 -1.82 -21.40
N ARG A 82 3.57 -2.97 -21.61
CA ARG A 82 3.21 -4.26 -21.01
C ARG A 82 3.23 -4.23 -19.49
N ARG A 83 4.26 -3.60 -18.88
CA ARG A 83 4.38 -3.50 -17.42
C ARG A 83 3.29 -2.63 -16.82
N LYS A 84 2.98 -1.48 -17.43
CA LYS A 84 1.88 -0.60 -17.01
C LYS A 84 0.54 -1.31 -17.02
N LYS A 85 0.25 -2.08 -18.09
CA LYS A 85 -0.96 -2.90 -18.19
C LYS A 85 -1.01 -3.94 -17.06
N ALA A 86 0.09 -4.67 -16.82
CA ALA A 86 0.15 -5.66 -15.74
C ALA A 86 -0.05 -5.05 -14.34
N ILE A 87 0.48 -3.85 -14.09
CA ILE A 87 0.29 -3.11 -12.82
C ILE A 87 -1.20 -2.80 -12.60
N ILE A 88 -1.90 -2.31 -13.61
CA ILE A 88 -3.34 -2.02 -13.52
C ILE A 88 -4.13 -3.32 -13.35
N GLU A 89 -3.92 -4.31 -14.23
CA GLU A 89 -4.66 -5.57 -14.22
C GLU A 89 -4.50 -6.35 -12.91
N SER A 90 -3.31 -6.31 -12.31
CA SER A 90 -3.05 -6.99 -11.03
C SER A 90 -3.85 -6.42 -9.85
N ARG A 91 -4.47 -5.25 -10.01
CA ARG A 91 -5.29 -4.57 -9.00
C ARG A 91 -6.79 -4.66 -9.31
N VAL A 92 -7.14 -4.49 -10.58
CA VAL A 92 -8.54 -4.44 -11.02
C VAL A 92 -9.14 -5.83 -11.15
N ARG A 93 -8.49 -6.73 -11.90
CA ARG A 93 -9.04 -8.08 -12.17
C ARG A 93 -9.34 -8.90 -10.91
N PRO A 94 -8.49 -8.90 -9.86
CA PRO A 94 -8.83 -9.57 -8.62
C PRO A 94 -10.15 -9.12 -8.01
N VAL A 95 -10.41 -7.81 -8.00
CA VAL A 95 -11.65 -7.24 -7.46
C VAL A 95 -12.85 -7.63 -8.33
N GLU A 96 -12.71 -7.61 -9.66
CA GLU A 96 -13.75 -8.06 -10.58
C GLU A 96 -14.09 -9.54 -10.39
N MET A 97 -13.10 -10.40 -10.14
CA MET A 97 -13.34 -11.83 -9.84
C MET A 97 -14.09 -12.01 -8.51
N ILE A 98 -13.70 -11.25 -7.48
CA ILE A 98 -14.40 -11.25 -6.18
C ILE A 98 -15.83 -10.78 -6.36
N TYR A 99 -16.04 -9.65 -7.06
CA TYR A 99 -17.36 -9.10 -7.36
C TYR A 99 -18.27 -10.15 -8.01
N SER A 100 -17.78 -10.83 -9.05
CA SER A 100 -18.57 -11.85 -9.75
C SER A 100 -19.02 -13.00 -8.83
N VAL A 101 -18.18 -13.44 -7.89
CA VAL A 101 -18.56 -14.50 -6.94
C VAL A 101 -19.60 -13.98 -5.93
N LEU A 102 -19.43 -12.77 -5.42
CA LEU A 102 -20.37 -12.15 -4.48
C LEU A 102 -21.75 -11.97 -5.13
N GLU A 103 -21.79 -11.41 -6.34
CA GLU A 103 -23.01 -11.15 -7.10
C GLU A 103 -23.75 -12.45 -7.44
N MET A 104 -23.05 -13.44 -8.04
CA MET A 104 -23.65 -14.72 -8.44
C MET A 104 -24.24 -15.52 -7.28
N ASN A 105 -23.71 -15.36 -6.07
CA ASN A 105 -24.13 -16.11 -4.89
C ASN A 105 -24.94 -15.26 -3.90
N ASN A 106 -25.26 -14.01 -4.25
CA ASN A 106 -25.90 -13.05 -3.35
C ASN A 106 -25.24 -13.00 -1.95
N LYS A 107 -23.90 -13.16 -1.91
CA LYS A 107 -23.14 -13.18 -0.68
C LYS A 107 -22.91 -11.74 -0.21
N LYS A 108 -23.29 -11.47 1.03
CA LYS A 108 -22.98 -10.20 1.71
C LYS A 108 -21.75 -10.36 2.58
N LEU A 109 -20.95 -9.31 2.62
CA LEU A 109 -19.82 -9.14 3.53
C LEU A 109 -20.17 -8.02 4.52
N GLU A 110 -19.61 -8.08 5.71
CA GLU A 110 -19.65 -6.96 6.65
C GLU A 110 -18.88 -5.74 6.08
N THR A 111 -17.72 -6.00 5.48
CA THR A 111 -16.91 -4.95 4.86
C THR A 111 -15.98 -5.51 3.78
N PHE A 112 -15.80 -4.71 2.74
CA PHE A 112 -14.71 -4.85 1.78
C PHE A 112 -13.72 -3.70 1.95
N VAL A 113 -12.46 -4.01 2.28
CA VAL A 113 -11.38 -3.00 2.38
C VAL A 113 -10.43 -3.17 1.21
N SER A 114 -10.22 -2.12 0.44
CA SER A 114 -9.25 -2.13 -0.67
C SER A 114 -8.04 -1.26 -0.37
N ALA A 115 -6.86 -1.79 -0.62
CA ALA A 115 -5.72 -0.93 -0.76
C ALA A 115 -5.89 0.00 -1.97
N SER A 116 -5.30 1.18 -1.87
CA SER A 116 -5.07 2.16 -2.92
C SER A 116 -3.73 2.84 -2.64
N GLY A 117 -3.42 3.93 -3.31
CA GLY A 117 -2.18 4.64 -3.06
C GLY A 117 -2.30 6.15 -3.22
N ILE A 118 -1.47 6.89 -2.48
CA ILE A 118 -1.34 8.36 -2.63
C ILE A 118 -0.90 8.77 -4.04
N GLY A 119 -0.46 7.83 -4.89
CA GLY A 119 -0.20 8.04 -6.31
C GLY A 119 -1.40 8.57 -7.09
N ILE A 120 -2.62 8.50 -6.53
CA ILE A 120 -3.83 9.10 -7.11
C ILE A 120 -3.70 10.61 -7.30
N TYR A 121 -2.91 11.28 -6.47
CA TYR A 121 -2.69 12.72 -6.54
C TYR A 121 -1.65 13.13 -7.60
N GLY A 122 -1.06 12.14 -8.31
CA GLY A 122 -0.16 12.34 -9.43
C GLY A 122 1.29 12.63 -9.04
N ALA A 123 2.11 12.80 -10.06
CA ALA A 123 3.54 13.01 -9.97
C ALA A 123 3.91 14.50 -9.90
N ILE A 124 3.44 15.20 -8.88
CA ILE A 124 3.66 16.64 -8.69
C ILE A 124 4.44 16.87 -7.41
N THR A 125 5.38 17.81 -7.43
CA THR A 125 6.01 18.34 -6.22
C THR A 125 5.54 19.76 -6.02
N SER A 126 4.65 19.97 -5.05
CA SER A 126 4.12 21.28 -4.70
C SER A 126 3.92 21.42 -3.19
N HIS A 127 3.77 22.64 -2.71
CA HIS A 127 3.45 22.91 -1.30
C HIS A 127 1.97 22.66 -0.95
N LYS A 128 1.12 22.43 -1.95
CA LYS A 128 -0.31 22.14 -1.74
C LYS A 128 -0.44 20.81 -1.02
N ILE A 129 -1.28 20.77 0.01
CA ILE A 129 -1.60 19.56 0.75
C ILE A 129 -2.78 18.87 0.05
N CYS A 130 -2.58 17.60 -0.34
CA CYS A 130 -3.63 16.77 -0.90
C CYS A 130 -4.44 16.12 0.22
N THR A 131 -5.75 16.18 0.09
CA THR A 131 -6.73 15.52 0.96
C THR A 131 -7.50 14.49 0.13
N GLU A 132 -8.35 13.71 0.76
CA GLU A 132 -9.20 12.72 0.07
C GLU A 132 -10.13 13.35 -0.98
N ASN A 133 -10.47 14.63 -0.83
CA ASN A 133 -11.28 15.40 -1.77
C ASN A 133 -10.48 16.01 -2.94
N THR A 134 -9.15 15.90 -2.92
CA THR A 134 -8.31 16.39 -4.02
C THR A 134 -8.60 15.56 -5.28
N PRO A 135 -8.90 16.20 -6.42
CA PRO A 135 -9.15 15.50 -7.67
C PRO A 135 -7.98 14.58 -8.05
N PRO A 136 -8.27 13.40 -8.61
CA PRO A 136 -7.23 12.49 -9.06
C PRO A 136 -6.48 13.07 -10.27
N ALA A 137 -5.20 12.73 -10.38
CA ALA A 137 -4.38 13.12 -11.52
C ALA A 137 -4.63 12.22 -12.74
N ASP A 138 -4.27 12.72 -13.92
CA ASP A 138 -4.40 12.04 -15.21
C ASP A 138 -3.11 11.32 -15.67
N ASP A 139 -2.07 11.30 -14.82
CA ASP A 139 -0.85 10.54 -15.09
C ASP A 139 -1.03 9.02 -14.85
N PHE A 140 0.01 8.24 -15.15
CA PHE A 140 -0.06 6.79 -15.03
C PHE A 140 -0.40 6.31 -13.61
N LEU A 141 0.12 6.95 -12.56
CA LEU A 141 -0.15 6.57 -11.18
C LEU A 141 -1.58 6.96 -10.77
N GLY A 142 -2.00 8.17 -11.15
CA GLY A 142 -3.36 8.65 -10.92
C GLY A 142 -4.39 7.75 -11.59
N ILE A 143 -4.23 7.47 -12.88
CA ILE A 143 -5.12 6.58 -13.64
C ILE A 143 -5.14 5.15 -13.04
N THR A 144 -3.98 4.65 -12.58
CA THR A 144 -3.90 3.32 -11.95
C THR A 144 -4.74 3.28 -10.67
N CYS A 145 -4.59 4.28 -9.79
CA CYS A 145 -5.35 4.36 -8.55
C CYS A 145 -6.85 4.58 -8.79
N GLN A 146 -7.23 5.44 -9.76
CA GLN A 146 -8.62 5.64 -10.15
C GLN A 146 -9.29 4.33 -10.56
N LYS A 147 -8.65 3.55 -11.45
CA LYS A 147 -9.18 2.25 -11.89
C LYS A 147 -9.28 1.25 -10.74
N TRP A 148 -8.32 1.27 -9.83
CA TRP A 148 -8.33 0.42 -8.65
C TRP A 148 -9.48 0.77 -7.71
N GLU A 149 -9.66 2.06 -7.39
CA GLU A 149 -10.75 2.54 -6.54
C GLU A 149 -12.12 2.31 -7.20
N SER A 150 -12.24 2.55 -8.51
CA SER A 150 -13.48 2.27 -9.25
C SER A 150 -13.86 0.78 -9.25
N ALA A 151 -12.89 -0.13 -9.26
CA ALA A 151 -13.17 -1.54 -9.12
C ALA A 151 -13.70 -1.87 -7.70
N ALA A 152 -13.13 -1.25 -6.66
CA ALA A 152 -13.62 -1.39 -5.29
C ALA A 152 -15.03 -0.80 -5.11
N ASP A 153 -15.33 0.33 -5.76
CA ASP A 153 -16.66 0.96 -5.71
C ASP A 153 -17.77 0.05 -6.28
N LYS A 154 -17.45 -0.84 -7.24
CA LYS A 154 -18.40 -1.85 -7.72
C LYS A 154 -18.84 -2.82 -6.62
N ILE A 155 -17.96 -3.14 -5.66
CA ILE A 155 -18.36 -3.97 -4.50
C ILE A 155 -19.40 -3.23 -3.66
N GLY A 156 -19.25 -1.92 -3.49
CA GLY A 156 -20.23 -1.07 -2.81
C GLY A 156 -21.62 -1.10 -3.46
N SER A 157 -21.73 -1.30 -4.80
CA SER A 157 -23.02 -1.42 -5.47
C SER A 157 -23.81 -2.69 -5.10
N LEU A 158 -23.18 -3.62 -4.37
CA LEU A 158 -23.84 -4.80 -3.79
C LEU A 158 -24.33 -4.54 -2.34
N ASP A 159 -24.45 -3.30 -1.90
CA ASP A 159 -24.78 -2.90 -0.51
C ASP A 159 -23.76 -3.44 0.51
N ILE A 160 -22.50 -3.50 0.13
CA ILE A 160 -21.39 -3.90 1.00
C ILE A 160 -20.59 -2.64 1.36
N ARG A 161 -20.42 -2.38 2.66
CA ARG A 161 -19.60 -1.28 3.14
C ARG A 161 -18.18 -1.39 2.57
N THR A 162 -17.71 -0.33 1.94
CA THR A 162 -16.43 -0.34 1.22
C THR A 162 -15.50 0.76 1.73
N VAL A 163 -14.29 0.37 2.14
CA VAL A 163 -13.25 1.28 2.61
C VAL A 163 -12.03 1.20 1.68
N LYS A 164 -11.49 2.35 1.28
CA LYS A 164 -10.32 2.45 0.40
C LYS A 164 -9.18 3.17 1.13
N ILE A 165 -8.02 2.53 1.23
CA ILE A 165 -6.86 3.05 1.96
C ILE A 165 -5.78 3.52 0.99
N ARG A 166 -5.63 4.83 0.82
CA ARG A 166 -4.59 5.46 0.01
C ARG A 166 -3.28 5.49 0.77
N THR A 167 -2.49 4.46 0.57
CA THR A 167 -1.27 4.22 1.34
C THR A 167 -0.09 5.04 0.83
N GLY A 168 0.67 5.64 1.75
CA GLY A 168 1.95 6.27 1.52
C GLY A 168 3.09 5.26 1.34
N ILE A 169 4.33 5.72 1.51
CA ILE A 169 5.51 4.85 1.48
C ILE A 169 5.56 4.04 2.77
N VAL A 170 5.37 2.73 2.66
CA VAL A 170 5.38 1.84 3.84
C VAL A 170 6.81 1.57 4.29
N LEU A 171 7.09 1.89 5.54
CA LEU A 171 8.35 1.60 6.22
C LEU A 171 8.19 0.39 7.14
N GLY A 172 9.08 -0.58 7.01
CA GLY A 172 9.10 -1.77 7.87
C GLY A 172 10.40 -2.53 7.69
N LYS A 173 10.65 -3.45 8.60
CA LYS A 173 11.94 -4.14 8.74
C LYS A 173 12.25 -5.01 7.51
N ASN A 174 13.39 -4.72 6.87
CA ASN A 174 13.96 -5.51 5.76
C ASN A 174 13.04 -5.71 4.53
N GLU A 175 12.00 -4.90 4.37
CA GLU A 175 11.04 -5.06 3.28
C GLU A 175 10.71 -3.70 2.60
N GLY A 176 9.97 -3.75 1.51
CA GLY A 176 9.43 -2.59 0.83
C GLY A 176 10.49 -1.59 0.35
N PHE A 177 10.26 -0.31 0.65
CA PHE A 177 11.12 0.80 0.24
C PHE A 177 12.50 0.74 0.90
N LEU A 178 12.56 0.45 2.20
CA LEU A 178 13.82 0.39 2.95
C LEU A 178 14.75 -0.71 2.45
N LYS A 179 14.22 -1.88 2.07
CA LYS A 179 15.03 -2.97 1.50
C LYS A 179 15.89 -2.53 0.31
N LYS A 180 15.40 -1.57 -0.48
CA LYS A 180 16.13 -1.03 -1.63
C LYS A 180 17.13 0.06 -1.25
N MET A 181 16.84 0.83 -0.21
CA MET A 181 17.68 1.95 0.23
C MET A 181 18.83 1.51 1.12
N ILE A 182 18.55 0.63 2.08
CA ILE A 182 19.50 0.23 3.12
C ILE A 182 20.87 -0.23 2.58
N PRO A 183 20.98 -1.09 1.55
CA PRO A 183 22.29 -1.56 1.09
C PRO A 183 23.23 -0.42 0.68
N THR A 184 22.71 0.56 -0.06
CA THR A 184 23.48 1.72 -0.51
C THR A 184 23.86 2.64 0.64
N PHE A 185 22.96 2.83 1.61
CA PHE A 185 23.24 3.66 2.77
C PHE A 185 24.20 2.97 3.75
N LYS A 186 24.02 1.67 3.98
CA LYS A 186 24.92 0.89 4.85
C LYS A 186 26.35 0.86 4.34
N SER A 187 26.56 0.91 3.03
CA SER A 187 27.91 0.97 2.42
C SER A 187 28.51 2.38 2.33
N GLY A 188 27.84 3.42 2.87
CA GLY A 188 28.33 4.80 2.85
C GLY A 188 28.11 5.55 1.53
N PHE A 189 27.41 4.93 0.54
CA PHE A 189 27.15 5.51 -0.78
C PHE A 189 25.71 6.05 -0.95
N GLY A 190 25.01 6.30 0.16
CA GLY A 190 23.70 6.95 0.14
C GLY A 190 23.77 8.37 -0.44
N ALA A 191 22.83 8.72 -1.29
CA ALA A 191 22.76 10.03 -1.92
C ALA A 191 21.33 10.58 -1.96
N VAL A 192 21.21 11.90 -2.05
CA VAL A 192 19.94 12.58 -2.28
C VAL A 192 19.56 12.46 -3.76
N LEU A 193 18.31 12.08 -4.06
CA LEU A 193 17.82 11.90 -5.42
C LEU A 193 17.23 13.20 -5.98
N GLY A 194 17.61 13.56 -7.20
CA GLY A 194 17.11 14.75 -7.89
C GLY A 194 17.33 16.03 -7.10
N SER A 195 16.32 16.85 -6.96
CA SER A 195 16.38 18.09 -6.16
C SER A 195 16.46 17.81 -4.65
N GLY A 196 15.97 16.67 -4.20
CA GLY A 196 15.78 16.35 -2.80
C GLY A 196 14.57 17.02 -2.13
N LYS A 197 13.86 17.89 -2.87
CA LYS A 197 12.70 18.66 -2.36
C LYS A 197 11.38 17.90 -2.45
N GLN A 198 11.33 16.80 -3.21
CA GLN A 198 10.12 15.97 -3.31
C GLN A 198 9.76 15.38 -1.96
N TYR A 199 8.48 15.47 -1.62
CA TYR A 199 7.95 14.93 -0.38
C TYR A 199 7.86 13.42 -0.43
N LEU A 200 8.05 12.78 0.72
CA LEU A 200 7.93 11.34 0.92
C LEU A 200 6.90 11.08 2.03
N PRO A 201 5.61 11.13 1.74
CA PRO A 201 4.60 10.74 2.73
C PRO A 201 4.79 9.26 3.07
N TRP A 202 5.14 8.98 4.30
CA TRP A 202 5.46 7.63 4.78
C TRP A 202 4.50 7.19 5.87
N ILE A 203 4.45 5.89 6.11
CA ILE A 203 3.73 5.28 7.23
C ILE A 203 4.51 4.07 7.73
N HIS A 204 4.53 3.83 9.03
CA HIS A 204 5.05 2.59 9.58
C HIS A 204 4.10 1.43 9.30
N ILE A 205 4.65 0.24 9.09
CA ILE A 205 3.86 -0.97 8.77
C ILE A 205 2.83 -1.30 9.84
N GLU A 206 3.14 -1.12 11.12
CA GLU A 206 2.23 -1.37 12.22
C GLU A 206 1.04 -0.40 12.18
N ASP A 207 1.27 0.91 12.04
CA ASP A 207 0.20 1.90 11.91
C ASP A 207 -0.71 1.59 10.72
N LEU A 208 -0.12 1.18 9.60
CA LEU A 208 -0.91 0.78 8.42
C LEU A 208 -1.78 -0.44 8.71
N CYS A 209 -1.25 -1.46 9.38
CA CYS A 209 -2.02 -2.65 9.75
C CYS A 209 -3.14 -2.31 10.75
N GLN A 210 -2.90 -1.40 11.69
CA GLN A 210 -3.94 -0.91 12.60
C GLN A 210 -5.04 -0.12 11.88
N ILE A 211 -4.72 0.62 10.81
CA ILE A 211 -5.74 1.26 9.96
C ILE A 211 -6.60 0.20 9.26
N TYR A 212 -6.01 -0.89 8.75
CA TYR A 212 -6.78 -1.99 8.16
C TYR A 212 -7.67 -2.69 9.18
N LEU A 213 -7.16 -2.99 10.38
CA LEU A 213 -7.93 -3.56 11.48
C LEU A 213 -9.10 -2.64 11.85
N LYS A 214 -8.83 -1.35 12.12
CA LYS A 214 -9.88 -0.37 12.40
C LYS A 214 -10.92 -0.29 11.28
N SER A 215 -10.53 -0.47 10.01
CA SER A 215 -11.45 -0.41 8.87
C SER A 215 -12.49 -1.54 8.88
N ILE A 216 -12.20 -2.68 9.48
CA ILE A 216 -13.20 -3.77 9.65
C ILE A 216 -13.98 -3.63 10.96
N GLU A 217 -13.38 -3.16 12.04
CA GLU A 217 -14.01 -3.05 13.36
C GLU A 217 -14.92 -1.83 13.50
N ASP A 218 -14.51 -0.67 12.97
CA ASP A 218 -15.28 0.56 13.06
C ASP A 218 -16.28 0.68 11.90
N THR A 219 -17.53 0.32 12.16
CA THR A 219 -18.60 0.34 11.15
C THR A 219 -18.93 1.73 10.59
N LYS A 220 -18.42 2.81 11.20
CA LYS A 220 -18.59 4.19 10.72
C LYS A 220 -17.55 4.55 9.64
N LEU A 221 -16.49 3.75 9.48
CA LEU A 221 -15.51 3.98 8.42
C LEU A 221 -16.07 3.53 7.08
N GLU A 222 -16.21 4.48 6.16
CA GLU A 222 -16.63 4.23 4.78
C GLU A 222 -15.94 5.21 3.82
N GLY A 223 -15.79 4.79 2.54
CA GLY A 223 -15.19 5.61 1.50
C GLY A 223 -13.67 5.59 1.53
N VAL A 224 -13.00 6.74 1.44
CA VAL A 224 -11.57 6.86 1.20
C VAL A 224 -10.85 7.48 2.38
N TYR A 225 -9.67 6.96 2.74
CA TYR A 225 -8.78 7.50 3.78
C TYR A 225 -7.32 7.49 3.33
N ASN A 226 -6.60 8.57 3.59
CA ASN A 226 -5.17 8.63 3.41
C ASN A 226 -4.45 7.99 4.62
N ALA A 227 -3.55 7.06 4.35
CA ALA A 227 -2.74 6.37 5.33
C ALA A 227 -1.27 6.76 5.17
N CYS A 228 -0.90 7.88 5.77
CA CYS A 228 0.48 8.39 5.81
C CYS A 228 0.64 9.39 6.96
N ILE A 229 1.88 9.61 7.38
CA ILE A 229 2.19 10.68 8.33
C ILE A 229 2.14 12.02 7.60
N THR A 230 1.38 12.97 8.18
CA THR A 230 1.32 14.35 7.70
C THR A 230 2.51 15.13 8.24
N ASP A 231 3.69 14.87 7.69
CA ASP A 231 4.88 15.65 7.96
C ASP A 231 5.47 16.24 6.67
N ASN A 232 6.49 17.07 6.83
CA ASN A 232 7.20 17.67 5.72
C ASN A 232 8.47 16.88 5.34
N THR A 233 8.45 15.57 5.52
CA THR A 233 9.61 14.74 5.14
C THR A 233 9.83 14.82 3.64
N THR A 234 11.00 15.35 3.28
CA THR A 234 11.49 15.37 1.88
C THR A 234 12.49 14.25 1.66
N ASN A 235 12.79 13.94 0.39
CA ASN A 235 13.85 12.99 0.05
C ASN A 235 15.19 13.39 0.69
N ALA A 236 15.53 14.67 0.71
CA ALA A 236 16.77 15.14 1.34
C ALA A 236 16.78 14.89 2.87
N ARG A 237 15.66 15.20 3.57
CA ARG A 237 15.54 14.92 5.00
C ARG A 237 15.63 13.42 5.28
N PHE A 238 14.86 12.61 4.55
CA PHE A 238 14.86 11.15 4.68
C PHE A 238 16.27 10.57 4.48
N SER A 239 16.94 10.95 3.38
CA SER A 239 18.28 10.47 3.07
C SER A 239 19.30 10.84 4.13
N LYS A 240 19.28 12.10 4.61
CA LYS A 240 20.17 12.57 5.68
C LYS A 240 19.95 11.81 7.00
N THR A 241 18.68 11.62 7.39
CA THR A 241 18.34 10.86 8.60
C THR A 241 18.83 9.41 8.47
N LEU A 242 18.59 8.78 7.31
CA LEU A 242 19.03 7.40 7.09
C LEU A 242 20.55 7.26 7.09
N ALA A 243 21.31 8.20 6.51
CA ALA A 243 22.78 8.22 6.55
C ALA A 243 23.31 8.35 7.99
N LYS A 244 22.71 9.25 8.78
CA LYS A 244 23.07 9.46 10.19
C LYS A 244 22.95 8.17 11.02
N LEU A 245 21.97 7.29 10.71
CA LEU A 245 21.81 6.01 11.41
C LEU A 245 22.90 4.98 11.08
N TYR A 246 23.72 5.25 10.08
CA TYR A 246 24.92 4.49 9.72
C TYR A 246 26.22 5.30 9.98
N ASP A 247 26.14 6.30 10.88
CA ASP A 247 27.27 7.09 11.40
C ASP A 247 28.06 7.88 10.34
N TYR A 248 27.36 8.34 9.24
CA TYR A 248 28.01 9.22 8.28
C TYR A 248 27.10 10.35 7.79
N SER A 249 27.73 11.41 7.28
CA SER A 249 27.06 12.48 6.53
C SER A 249 27.11 12.19 5.03
N ILE A 250 26.03 12.55 4.30
CA ILE A 250 26.00 12.40 2.85
C ILE A 250 27.11 13.27 2.23
N TRP A 251 28.11 12.64 1.65
CA TRP A 251 29.26 13.30 0.98
C TRP A 251 29.12 13.28 -0.54
N LEU A 252 28.32 12.37 -1.08
CA LEU A 252 28.07 12.29 -2.52
C LEU A 252 27.19 13.46 -2.99
N PRO A 253 27.45 13.97 -4.21
CA PRO A 253 26.54 14.93 -4.82
C PRO A 253 25.18 14.34 -5.04
N LYS A 254 24.16 15.21 -5.17
CA LYS A 254 22.80 14.77 -5.51
C LYS A 254 22.82 14.02 -6.83
N VAL A 255 22.10 12.89 -6.90
CA VAL A 255 21.94 12.13 -8.16
C VAL A 255 21.10 12.96 -9.14
N PRO A 256 21.67 13.38 -10.28
CA PRO A 256 20.96 14.24 -11.21
C PRO A 256 19.71 13.56 -11.80
N PRO A 257 18.62 14.31 -12.10
CA PRO A 257 17.39 13.74 -12.66
C PRO A 257 17.60 12.98 -13.97
N PHE A 258 18.54 13.41 -14.82
CA PHE A 258 18.80 12.74 -16.08
C PHE A 258 19.40 11.35 -15.89
N VAL A 259 20.26 11.15 -14.88
CA VAL A 259 20.82 9.83 -14.52
C VAL A 259 19.68 8.88 -14.09
N LEU A 260 18.77 9.37 -13.24
CA LEU A 260 17.61 8.59 -12.82
C LEU A 260 16.68 8.26 -13.99
N LYS A 261 16.51 9.18 -14.94
CA LYS A 261 15.72 8.93 -16.17
C LYS A 261 16.39 7.86 -17.05
N ILE A 262 17.70 7.85 -17.19
CA ILE A 262 18.44 6.83 -17.96
C ILE A 262 18.28 5.46 -17.26
N LEU A 263 18.45 5.39 -15.93
CA LEU A 263 18.43 4.14 -15.19
C LEU A 263 17.01 3.57 -15.05
N LEU A 264 16.02 4.41 -14.74
CA LEU A 264 14.65 4.00 -14.37
C LEU A 264 13.63 4.23 -15.48
N GLY A 265 13.99 4.98 -16.53
CA GLY A 265 13.06 5.39 -17.59
C GLY A 265 11.89 6.20 -17.02
N GLN A 266 10.68 5.94 -17.49
CA GLN A 266 9.47 6.62 -17.01
C GLN A 266 9.20 6.40 -15.51
N MET A 267 9.68 5.31 -14.91
CA MET A 267 9.53 5.04 -13.47
C MET A 267 10.28 6.07 -12.62
N SER A 268 11.26 6.80 -13.17
CA SER A 268 11.98 7.88 -12.45
C SER A 268 11.05 8.93 -11.87
N ILE A 269 9.88 9.12 -12.45
CA ILE A 269 8.88 10.07 -11.95
C ILE A 269 8.44 9.74 -10.52
N ALA A 270 8.32 8.46 -10.18
CA ALA A 270 7.93 8.01 -8.84
C ALA A 270 8.96 8.31 -7.75
N VAL A 271 10.21 8.59 -8.12
CA VAL A 271 11.29 8.95 -7.16
C VAL A 271 11.70 10.42 -7.25
N LEU A 272 11.36 11.11 -8.34
CA LEU A 272 11.68 12.51 -8.57
C LEU A 272 10.58 13.48 -8.14
N THR A 273 9.38 12.96 -7.86
CA THR A 273 8.21 13.76 -7.48
C THR A 273 7.58 13.20 -6.20
N GLY A 274 6.79 14.00 -5.53
CA GLY A 274 6.07 13.57 -4.34
C GLY A 274 5.24 14.73 -3.76
N GLN A 275 4.04 14.41 -3.31
CA GLN A 275 3.07 15.36 -2.80
C GLN A 275 3.12 15.43 -1.27
N ARG A 276 2.61 16.52 -0.73
CA ARG A 276 2.19 16.58 0.67
C ARG A 276 0.78 16.00 0.77
N VAL A 277 0.58 15.09 1.71
CA VAL A 277 -0.72 14.43 1.88
C VAL A 277 -1.16 14.56 3.34
N SER A 278 -2.42 14.90 3.55
CA SER A 278 -3.04 14.98 4.88
C SER A 278 -3.66 13.63 5.24
N SER A 279 -3.45 13.21 6.48
CA SER A 279 -4.14 12.07 7.11
C SER A 279 -5.18 12.53 8.15
N GLU A 280 -5.57 13.79 8.11
CA GLU A 280 -6.50 14.38 9.10
C GLU A 280 -7.84 13.64 9.15
N LYS A 281 -8.32 13.13 8.01
CA LYS A 281 -9.59 12.42 7.96
C LYS A 281 -9.59 11.14 8.80
N ILE A 282 -8.52 10.33 8.72
CA ILE A 282 -8.42 9.11 9.55
C ILE A 282 -8.19 9.46 11.02
N GLN A 283 -7.43 10.51 11.33
CA GLN A 283 -7.22 10.97 12.70
C GLN A 283 -8.54 11.46 13.35
N LYS A 284 -9.42 12.11 12.59
CA LYS A 284 -10.76 12.53 13.08
C LYS A 284 -11.67 11.34 13.47
N THR A 285 -11.35 10.13 13.06
CA THR A 285 -12.04 8.92 13.52
C THR A 285 -11.51 8.38 14.86
N GLY A 286 -10.61 9.12 15.50
CA GLY A 286 -9.95 8.70 16.74
C GLY A 286 -8.74 7.77 16.51
N PHE A 287 -8.24 7.66 15.26
CA PHE A 287 -7.02 6.92 15.00
C PHE A 287 -5.78 7.74 15.39
N GLU A 288 -4.92 7.15 16.21
CA GLU A 288 -3.67 7.75 16.63
C GLU A 288 -2.48 6.98 16.05
N PHE A 289 -1.60 7.68 15.32
CA PHE A 289 -0.36 7.10 14.82
C PHE A 289 0.63 6.90 15.98
N GLN A 290 1.21 5.72 16.08
CA GLN A 290 2.26 5.41 17.06
C GLN A 290 3.64 5.88 16.58
N PHE A 291 3.86 5.84 15.28
CA PHE A 291 5.15 6.18 14.65
C PHE A 291 5.03 7.52 13.92
N THR A 292 5.27 8.62 14.62
CA THR A 292 5.17 9.99 14.08
C THR A 292 6.53 10.66 13.83
N ASP A 293 7.60 10.15 14.46
CA ASP A 293 8.98 10.67 14.31
C ASP A 293 9.77 9.79 13.32
N LEU A 294 10.29 10.41 12.27
CA LEU A 294 11.03 9.70 11.21
C LEU A 294 12.27 8.97 11.72
N GLU A 295 13.09 9.60 12.59
CA GLU A 295 14.34 9.02 13.06
C GLU A 295 14.07 7.80 13.94
N LYS A 296 13.13 7.91 14.87
CA LYS A 296 12.68 6.78 15.73
C LYS A 296 12.09 5.64 14.91
N THR A 297 11.28 5.97 13.91
CA THR A 297 10.67 5.00 12.99
C THR A 297 11.74 4.24 12.19
N LEU A 298 12.72 4.95 11.64
CA LEU A 298 13.80 4.31 10.90
C LEU A 298 14.67 3.43 11.82
N ILE A 299 14.92 3.84 13.07
CA ILE A 299 15.62 3.01 14.06
C ILE A 299 14.88 1.70 14.29
N ASN A 300 13.56 1.74 14.49
CA ASN A 300 12.71 0.54 14.66
C ASN A 300 12.75 -0.39 13.43
N CYS A 301 12.77 0.19 12.23
CA CYS A 301 12.81 -0.60 10.99
C CYS A 301 14.20 -1.21 10.67
N ILE A 302 15.28 -0.69 11.25
CA ILE A 302 16.65 -1.11 10.92
C ILE A 302 17.22 -2.06 11.97
N LYS A 303 16.93 -1.81 13.23
CA LYS A 303 17.31 -2.63 14.39
C LYS A 303 16.28 -3.72 14.66
#